data_595734a3997f34407513d06f67ea2e98
#
_entry.id   595734a3997f34407513d06f67ea2e98
#
_cell.length_a   1.000
_cell.length_b   1.000
_cell.length_c   1.000
_cell.angle_alpha   90.00
_cell.angle_beta   90.00
_cell.angle_gamma   90.00
#
_symmetry.space_group_name_H-M   'P 1'
#
loop_
_entity.id
_entity.type
_entity.pdbx_description
1 polymer ?
#
loop_
_entity_poly.entity_id
_entity_poly.type
_entity_poly.pdbx_seq_one_letter_code
_entity_poly.pdbx_strand_id
1 'polypeptide(L)'
;MGAIIKALTLSTTLSTTGERISMRIRRRLPIPLAVLVLVGALALIVTLRKHAPPEPARLLPGADGFFYVNLKWIRTFATGKLPAVSREAEYQKFVEETGFQFERDLDQAAFAVHYPQSWGGGTGGSASEPRFSEVFVGKIDSPRLTSYLKKVSSSVEDYRGFDIYSIPLEGRTVRVVMLSYNSVAVSNHPNPDVIRGMLDRSRKLASPFGGPSLLRRFYRKVPLASLSFAILRVQPNEMSSLNGMGSWSLLFPRPAVAVISGRFLRAFHLRAEAFTDSEADARAITDKAAAFLNLFRTAESSVGTQETDADVKAFFDSLKVEQSGDRAILTAVVPPGFVRKVLTEAPPEAVAPEPPAAPATPAAPKESAPAPKGRRKPRTPA
;
A
#
# COMPACT_ATOMS: atom_id res chain seq x y z
N MET A 1 -42.02 39.49 -18.89
CA MET A 1 -42.49 39.04 -20.20
C MET A 1 -42.75 37.53 -19.99
N GLY A 2 -43.90 37.00 -19.80
CA GLY A 2 -45.25 37.39 -20.27
C GLY A 2 -45.73 36.32 -21.20
N ALA A 3 -46.81 35.64 -20.79
CA ALA A 3 -47.76 34.84 -21.56
C ALA A 3 -47.30 33.37 -21.83
N ILE A 4 -48.10 32.34 -21.61
CA ILE A 4 -49.54 32.20 -21.90
C ILE A 4 -50.10 31.05 -21.05
N ILE A 5 -51.05 31.36 -20.17
CA ILE A 5 -52.08 30.46 -19.69
C ILE A 5 -53.22 30.59 -20.68
N LYS A 6 -53.67 29.47 -21.25
CA LYS A 6 -55.01 29.42 -21.82
C LYS A 6 -55.66 28.07 -21.54
N ALA A 7 -56.67 28.18 -20.76
CA ALA A 7 -57.68 27.21 -20.41
C ALA A 7 -58.31 26.54 -21.64
N LEU A 8 -58.64 25.27 -21.49
CA LEU A 8 -59.75 24.65 -22.25
C LEU A 8 -60.61 23.88 -21.26
N THR A 9 -61.64 24.57 -20.84
CA THR A 9 -62.86 24.00 -20.30
C THR A 9 -63.62 23.38 -21.47
N LEU A 10 -63.85 22.09 -21.39
CA LEU A 10 -64.92 21.43 -22.19
C LEU A 10 -65.75 20.63 -21.21
N SER A 11 -66.92 21.22 -20.96
CA SER A 11 -68.09 20.56 -20.37
C SER A 11 -68.66 19.54 -21.36
N THR A 12 -68.79 18.29 -20.96
CA THR A 12 -69.70 17.39 -21.62
C THR A 12 -70.36 16.53 -20.54
N THR A 13 -71.62 16.87 -20.27
CA THR A 13 -72.61 16.04 -19.58
C THR A 13 -72.95 14.86 -20.45
N LEU A 14 -72.86 13.62 -19.92
CA LEU A 14 -73.65 12.48 -20.36
C LEU A 14 -73.71 11.40 -19.31
N SER A 15 -74.87 11.32 -18.73
CA SER A 15 -75.74 10.12 -18.47
C SER A 15 -75.14 8.93 -17.71
N THR A 16 -75.68 8.80 -16.54
CA THR A 16 -75.83 7.66 -15.65
C THR A 16 -76.20 6.36 -16.40
N THR A 17 -75.36 5.32 -16.22
CA THR A 17 -75.92 3.94 -16.14
C THR A 17 -74.88 3.17 -15.27
N GLY A 18 -75.40 2.60 -14.19
CA GLY A 18 -74.61 1.97 -13.16
C GLY A 18 -73.97 0.67 -13.58
N GLU A 19 -72.70 0.56 -13.25
CA GLU A 19 -72.07 -0.72 -13.00
C GLU A 19 -71.06 -0.55 -11.80
N ARG A 20 -71.55 -0.99 -10.65
CA ARG A 20 -70.73 -1.13 -9.45
C ARG A 20 -69.77 -2.29 -9.65
N ILE A 21 -68.68 -2.08 -10.41
CA ILE A 21 -67.58 -2.99 -10.41
C ILE A 21 -66.70 -2.61 -9.20
N SER A 22 -66.74 -3.50 -8.24
CA SER A 22 -66.09 -3.37 -6.92
C SER A 22 -64.59 -3.10 -7.05
N MET A 23 -64.21 -1.84 -6.85
CA MET A 23 -62.84 -1.38 -6.75
C MET A 23 -62.23 -1.80 -5.41
N ARG A 24 -62.14 -3.11 -5.10
CA ARG A 24 -61.53 -3.66 -3.87
C ARG A 24 -60.08 -4.16 -4.05
N ILE A 25 -59.52 -4.08 -5.25
CA ILE A 25 -58.17 -4.62 -5.53
C ILE A 25 -57.04 -3.58 -5.36
N ARG A 26 -57.33 -2.29 -5.21
CA ARG A 26 -56.31 -1.24 -5.22
C ARG A 26 -55.60 -0.95 -3.88
N ARG A 27 -55.98 -1.54 -2.75
CA ARG A 27 -55.35 -1.24 -1.45
C ARG A 27 -54.22 -2.17 -1.02
N ARG A 28 -53.96 -3.31 -1.69
CA ARG A 28 -52.90 -4.26 -1.32
C ARG A 28 -51.65 -4.23 -2.24
N LEU A 29 -51.70 -3.50 -3.35
CA LEU A 29 -50.57 -3.37 -4.27
C LEU A 29 -49.42 -2.50 -3.76
N PRO A 30 -49.62 -1.45 -2.93
CA PRO A 30 -48.47 -0.62 -2.50
C PRO A 30 -47.53 -1.33 -1.52
N ILE A 31 -48.02 -2.28 -0.70
CA ILE A 31 -47.18 -2.96 0.28
C ILE A 31 -46.13 -3.89 -0.39
N PRO A 32 -46.49 -4.84 -1.29
CA PRO A 32 -45.49 -5.67 -1.95
C PRO A 32 -44.55 -4.87 -2.86
N LEU A 33 -45.07 -3.81 -3.50
CA LEU A 33 -44.19 -2.90 -4.29
C LEU A 33 -43.22 -2.14 -3.40
N ALA A 34 -43.66 -1.62 -2.26
CA ALA A 34 -42.76 -0.94 -1.29
C ALA A 34 -41.71 -1.90 -0.73
N VAL A 35 -42.07 -3.15 -0.43
CA VAL A 35 -41.10 -4.18 0.02
C VAL A 35 -40.11 -4.51 -1.10
N LEU A 36 -40.55 -4.64 -2.35
CA LEU A 36 -39.66 -4.91 -3.47
C LEU A 36 -38.67 -3.76 -3.71
N VAL A 37 -39.14 -2.50 -3.62
CA VAL A 37 -38.28 -1.31 -3.72
C VAL A 37 -37.29 -1.25 -2.56
N LEU A 38 -37.73 -1.56 -1.34
CA LEU A 38 -36.84 -1.59 -0.16
C LEU A 38 -35.76 -2.68 -0.30
N VAL A 39 -36.15 -3.90 -0.70
CA VAL A 39 -35.21 -5.00 -0.94
C VAL A 39 -34.27 -4.66 -2.09
N GLY A 40 -34.75 -4.06 -3.18
CA GLY A 40 -33.95 -3.59 -4.29
C GLY A 40 -32.94 -2.50 -3.87
N ALA A 41 -33.40 -1.52 -3.10
CA ALA A 41 -32.54 -0.47 -2.53
C ALA A 41 -31.49 -1.05 -1.57
N LEU A 42 -31.88 -1.98 -0.70
CA LEU A 42 -30.96 -2.66 0.20
C LEU A 42 -29.90 -3.49 -0.57
N ALA A 43 -30.34 -4.25 -1.56
CA ALA A 43 -29.45 -5.00 -2.43
C ALA A 43 -28.48 -4.08 -3.19
N LEU A 44 -28.99 -2.95 -3.70
CA LEU A 44 -28.16 -1.92 -4.35
C LEU A 44 -27.15 -1.32 -3.37
N ILE A 45 -27.55 -0.95 -2.16
CA ILE A 45 -26.66 -0.42 -1.13
C ILE A 45 -25.58 -1.46 -0.78
N VAL A 46 -25.95 -2.72 -0.61
CA VAL A 46 -25.00 -3.80 -0.30
C VAL A 46 -24.02 -4.01 -1.46
N THR A 47 -24.48 -4.02 -2.71
CA THR A 47 -23.60 -4.16 -3.88
C THR A 47 -22.70 -2.96 -4.05
N LEU A 48 -23.19 -1.74 -3.86
CA LEU A 48 -22.37 -0.53 -3.90
C LEU A 48 -21.32 -0.51 -2.78
N ARG A 49 -21.68 -0.90 -1.56
CA ARG A 49 -20.73 -1.01 -0.44
C ARG A 49 -19.65 -2.07 -0.67
N LYS A 50 -20.03 -3.22 -1.26
CA LYS A 50 -19.05 -4.27 -1.60
C LYS A 50 -18.03 -3.83 -2.65
N HIS A 51 -18.37 -2.87 -3.51
CA HIS A 51 -17.48 -2.32 -4.53
C HIS A 51 -16.83 -1.00 -4.13
N ALA A 52 -17.03 -0.53 -2.91
CA ALA A 52 -16.34 0.65 -2.39
C ALA A 52 -14.98 0.27 -1.82
N PRO A 53 -13.93 1.08 -2.04
CA PRO A 53 -12.64 0.87 -1.39
C PRO A 53 -12.78 0.88 0.13
N PRO A 54 -11.92 0.15 0.85
CA PRO A 54 -11.85 0.20 2.31
C PRO A 54 -11.74 1.63 2.83
N GLU A 55 -12.31 1.87 4.01
CA GLU A 55 -12.33 3.20 4.60
C GLU A 55 -10.95 3.85 4.68
N PRO A 56 -9.88 3.20 5.21
CA PRO A 56 -8.56 3.81 5.27
C PRO A 56 -8.04 4.27 3.91
N ALA A 57 -8.26 3.47 2.86
CA ALA A 57 -7.83 3.82 1.50
C ALA A 57 -8.60 5.03 0.92
N ARG A 58 -9.87 5.23 1.31
CA ARG A 58 -10.67 6.38 0.86
C ARG A 58 -10.24 7.70 1.50
N LEU A 59 -9.56 7.63 2.65
CA LEU A 59 -9.05 8.80 3.35
C LEU A 59 -7.76 9.35 2.74
N LEU A 60 -7.05 8.55 1.97
CA LEU A 60 -5.80 8.92 1.32
C LEU A 60 -5.98 10.09 0.35
N PRO A 61 -4.96 10.95 0.16
CA PRO A 61 -4.96 12.03 -0.83
C PRO A 61 -4.89 11.49 -2.26
N GLY A 62 -5.02 12.37 -3.26
CA GLY A 62 -4.67 12.05 -4.64
C GLY A 62 -3.20 11.70 -4.74
N ALA A 63 -2.87 10.60 -5.43
CA ALA A 63 -1.51 10.08 -5.53
C ALA A 63 -1.34 9.22 -6.80
N ASP A 64 -0.11 8.80 -7.06
CA ASP A 64 0.28 7.97 -8.21
C ASP A 64 0.17 6.48 -7.91
N GLY A 65 0.18 6.11 -6.63
CA GLY A 65 0.00 4.74 -6.19
C GLY A 65 -0.78 4.63 -4.90
N PHE A 66 -1.49 3.50 -4.75
CA PHE A 66 -2.24 3.14 -3.55
C PHE A 66 -1.98 1.70 -3.19
N PHE A 67 -1.72 1.46 -1.91
CA PHE A 67 -1.60 0.14 -1.33
C PHE A 67 -2.57 0.01 -0.16
N TYR A 68 -3.10 -1.17 0.02
CA TYR A 68 -3.94 -1.50 1.16
C TYR A 68 -3.69 -2.92 1.61
N VAL A 69 -3.67 -3.12 2.91
CA VAL A 69 -3.55 -4.45 3.53
C VAL A 69 -4.45 -4.57 4.75
N ASN A 70 -5.13 -5.70 4.86
CA ASN A 70 -5.93 -6.07 6.03
C ASN A 70 -5.16 -7.11 6.86
N LEU A 71 -4.38 -6.62 7.81
CA LEU A 71 -3.51 -7.43 8.66
C LEU A 71 -4.29 -8.27 9.68
N LYS A 72 -5.47 -7.81 10.09
CA LYS A 72 -6.34 -8.56 11.00
C LYS A 72 -6.68 -9.94 10.42
N TRP A 73 -7.06 -10.00 9.13
CA TRP A 73 -7.32 -11.26 8.45
C TRP A 73 -6.06 -12.08 8.24
N ILE A 74 -4.95 -11.44 7.88
CA ILE A 74 -3.66 -12.13 7.71
C ILE A 74 -3.25 -12.81 9.01
N ARG A 75 -3.36 -12.14 10.16
CA ARG A 75 -3.10 -12.74 11.47
C ARG A 75 -4.01 -13.92 11.80
N THR A 76 -5.26 -13.89 11.33
CA THR A 76 -6.20 -15.01 11.54
C THR A 76 -5.77 -16.27 10.78
N PHE A 77 -5.14 -16.12 9.62
CA PHE A 77 -4.64 -17.23 8.80
C PHE A 77 -3.19 -17.64 9.15
N ALA A 78 -2.39 -16.69 9.63
CA ALA A 78 -1.07 -16.99 10.16
C ALA A 78 -1.24 -17.65 11.54
N THR A 79 -1.07 -18.97 11.61
CA THR A 79 -1.22 -19.77 12.85
C THR A 79 -0.14 -19.49 13.89
N GLY A 80 0.46 -18.31 13.93
CA GLY A 80 1.54 -17.93 14.83
C GLY A 80 1.61 -16.43 15.06
N LYS A 81 2.51 -16.02 15.95
CA LYS A 81 2.87 -14.61 16.14
C LYS A 81 3.67 -14.17 14.91
N LEU A 82 3.26 -13.05 14.32
CA LEU A 82 4.10 -12.41 13.30
C LEU A 82 5.43 -11.98 13.95
N PRO A 83 6.56 -12.05 13.22
CA PRO A 83 7.82 -11.54 13.71
C PRO A 83 7.71 -10.03 13.99
N ALA A 84 8.55 -9.52 14.88
CA ALA A 84 8.64 -8.10 15.13
C ALA A 84 8.99 -7.35 13.83
N VAL A 85 8.33 -6.22 13.58
CA VAL A 85 8.54 -5.39 12.37
C VAL A 85 9.97 -4.86 12.34
N SER A 86 10.53 -4.50 13.51
CA SER A 86 11.90 -4.05 13.65
C SER A 86 12.45 -4.44 15.02
N ARG A 87 13.78 -4.66 15.09
CA ARG A 87 14.52 -4.87 16.34
C ARG A 87 15.30 -3.64 16.76
N GLU A 88 15.20 -2.54 16.02
CA GLU A 88 15.88 -1.30 16.32
C GLU A 88 15.45 -0.71 17.66
N ALA A 89 16.40 -0.11 18.38
CA ALA A 89 16.16 0.47 19.71
C ALA A 89 15.07 1.56 19.68
N GLU A 90 14.97 2.31 18.59
CA GLU A 90 13.96 3.34 18.40
C GLU A 90 12.54 2.75 18.32
N TYR A 91 12.36 1.64 17.61
CA TYR A 91 11.10 0.93 17.59
C TYR A 91 10.71 0.37 18.95
N GLN A 92 11.66 -0.22 19.68
CA GLN A 92 11.41 -0.73 21.03
C GLN A 92 10.97 0.39 21.97
N LYS A 93 11.63 1.54 21.93
CA LYS A 93 11.26 2.73 22.71
C LYS A 93 9.84 3.23 22.34
N PHE A 94 9.51 3.25 21.05
CA PHE A 94 8.16 3.56 20.59
C PHE A 94 7.13 2.61 21.20
N VAL A 95 7.40 1.30 21.17
CA VAL A 95 6.52 0.28 21.77
C VAL A 95 6.36 0.48 23.29
N GLU A 96 7.44 0.75 24.00
CA GLU A 96 7.41 1.01 25.45
C GLU A 96 6.57 2.24 25.81
N GLU A 97 6.77 3.34 25.09
CA GLU A 97 6.09 4.60 25.37
C GLU A 97 4.60 4.57 24.96
N THR A 98 4.28 3.97 23.80
CA THR A 98 2.91 3.96 23.27
C THR A 98 2.11 2.72 23.62
N GLY A 99 2.77 1.60 23.91
CA GLY A 99 2.16 0.28 24.07
C GLY A 99 1.70 -0.37 22.76
N PHE A 100 1.93 0.29 21.62
CA PHE A 100 1.47 -0.15 20.31
C PHE A 100 2.57 -0.96 19.58
N GLN A 101 2.19 -2.16 19.12
CA GLN A 101 3.04 -3.03 18.32
C GLN A 101 2.37 -3.25 16.96
N PHE A 102 3.05 -2.88 15.86
CA PHE A 102 2.48 -2.98 14.51
C PHE A 102 2.03 -4.41 14.19
N GLU A 103 2.85 -5.40 14.49
CA GLU A 103 2.56 -6.81 14.22
C GLU A 103 1.36 -7.36 15.00
N ARG A 104 1.06 -6.78 16.17
CA ARG A 104 -0.02 -7.22 17.07
C ARG A 104 -1.28 -6.38 16.92
N ASP A 105 -1.12 -5.07 16.89
CA ASP A 105 -2.21 -4.11 17.12
C ASP A 105 -2.71 -3.43 15.86
N LEU A 106 -1.92 -3.44 14.75
CA LEU A 106 -2.32 -2.84 13.48
C LEU A 106 -3.28 -3.77 12.73
N ASP A 107 -4.53 -3.33 12.56
CA ASP A 107 -5.57 -4.11 11.89
C ASP A 107 -5.59 -3.86 10.37
N GLN A 108 -5.44 -2.62 9.95
CA GLN A 108 -5.45 -2.24 8.54
C GLN A 108 -4.44 -1.12 8.29
N ALA A 109 -3.80 -1.15 7.13
CA ALA A 109 -2.95 -0.07 6.65
C ALA A 109 -3.28 0.29 5.20
N ALA A 110 -3.29 1.58 4.91
CA ALA A 110 -3.44 2.10 3.56
C ALA A 110 -2.35 3.14 3.30
N PHE A 111 -1.73 3.08 2.12
CA PHE A 111 -0.62 3.94 1.72
C PHE A 111 -0.92 4.59 0.38
N ALA A 112 -0.55 5.84 0.25
CA ALA A 112 -0.51 6.58 -1.01
C ALA A 112 0.93 6.97 -1.31
N VAL A 113 1.38 6.74 -2.53
CA VAL A 113 2.73 7.07 -3.02
C VAL A 113 2.61 8.24 -3.97
N HIS A 114 3.38 9.29 -3.73
CA HIS A 114 3.47 10.48 -4.56
C HIS A 114 4.85 10.48 -5.24
N TYR A 115 4.87 10.38 -6.56
CA TYR A 115 6.12 10.48 -7.30
C TYR A 115 6.62 11.93 -7.35
N PRO A 116 7.94 12.16 -7.45
CA PRO A 116 8.53 13.49 -7.42
C PRO A 116 7.90 14.48 -8.40
N GLN A 117 7.57 14.03 -9.59
CA GLN A 117 6.96 14.86 -10.63
C GLN A 117 5.54 15.33 -10.28
N SER A 118 4.80 14.55 -9.50
CA SER A 118 3.41 14.88 -9.14
C SER A 118 3.30 15.98 -8.08
N TRP A 119 4.37 16.26 -7.32
CA TRP A 119 4.36 17.30 -6.27
C TRP A 119 5.40 18.41 -6.50
N GLY A 120 6.01 18.48 -7.71
CA GLY A 120 6.97 19.51 -8.07
C GLY A 120 8.35 19.35 -7.42
N GLY A 121 8.69 18.12 -7.03
CA GLY A 121 10.02 17.75 -6.58
C GLY A 121 11.04 18.02 -7.69
N GLY A 122 11.85 19.06 -7.50
CA GLY A 122 12.79 19.52 -8.51
C GLY A 122 13.97 18.57 -8.74
N THR A 123 14.78 18.92 -9.71
CA THR A 123 15.92 18.18 -10.26
C THR A 123 17.17 18.16 -9.34
N GLY A 124 17.06 18.27 -8.02
CA GLY A 124 18.22 18.38 -7.13
C GLY A 124 18.08 17.63 -5.81
N GLY A 125 18.95 16.68 -5.54
CA GLY A 125 19.19 16.07 -4.24
C GLY A 125 18.03 15.24 -3.67
N SER A 126 17.76 15.40 -2.40
CA SER A 126 16.68 14.76 -1.60
C SER A 126 15.25 14.96 -2.16
N ALA A 127 15.08 15.84 -3.15
CA ALA A 127 13.80 16.12 -3.81
C ALA A 127 13.38 15.05 -4.83
N SER A 128 14.25 14.10 -5.18
CA SER A 128 13.96 13.03 -6.16
C SER A 128 13.28 11.80 -5.57
N GLU A 129 13.08 11.75 -4.25
CA GLU A 129 12.51 10.60 -3.60
C GLU A 129 10.98 10.69 -3.48
N PRO A 130 10.27 9.55 -3.59
CA PRO A 130 8.84 9.48 -3.39
C PRO A 130 8.43 9.97 -2.00
N ARG A 131 7.23 10.53 -1.91
CA ARG A 131 6.57 10.89 -0.65
C ARG A 131 5.41 9.95 -0.39
N PHE A 132 5.06 9.80 0.88
CA PHE A 132 4.05 8.86 1.31
C PHE A 132 3.00 9.58 2.15
N SER A 133 1.76 9.09 2.04
CA SER A 133 0.67 9.43 2.94
C SER A 133 -0.02 8.13 3.35
N GLU A 134 -0.29 7.98 4.63
CA GLU A 134 -0.63 6.69 5.21
C GLU A 134 -1.82 6.84 6.15
N VAL A 135 -2.63 5.80 6.25
CA VAL A 135 -3.69 5.67 7.24
C VAL A 135 -3.57 4.31 7.91
N PHE A 136 -3.37 4.33 9.21
CA PHE A 136 -3.29 3.16 10.06
C PHE A 136 -4.57 3.03 10.89
N VAL A 137 -5.11 1.82 10.96
CA VAL A 137 -6.26 1.48 11.81
C VAL A 137 -5.89 0.30 12.69
N GLY A 138 -6.10 0.44 13.99
CA GLY A 138 -5.70 -0.61 14.92
C GLY A 138 -6.16 -0.37 16.35
N LYS A 139 -5.59 -1.12 17.28
CA LYS A 139 -5.82 -0.98 18.71
C LYS A 139 -4.87 0.05 19.29
N ILE A 140 -5.24 1.32 19.20
CA ILE A 140 -4.40 2.45 19.56
C ILE A 140 -4.80 2.97 20.94
N ASP A 141 -3.84 3.08 21.87
CA ASP A 141 -3.99 3.85 23.09
C ASP A 141 -3.78 5.33 22.76
N SER A 142 -4.89 6.03 22.47
CA SER A 142 -4.86 7.42 22.02
C SER A 142 -4.17 8.36 23.03
N PRO A 143 -4.41 8.30 24.36
CA PRO A 143 -3.69 9.10 25.35
C PRO A 143 -2.18 8.89 25.32
N ARG A 144 -1.71 7.65 25.32
CA ARG A 144 -0.27 7.33 25.29
C ARG A 144 0.37 7.78 23.99
N LEU A 145 -0.28 7.50 22.84
CA LEU A 145 0.22 7.93 21.55
C LEU A 145 0.28 9.47 21.45
N THR A 146 -0.75 10.19 21.91
CA THR A 146 -0.77 11.66 21.93
C THR A 146 0.37 12.22 22.79
N SER A 147 0.61 11.63 23.96
CA SER A 147 1.73 12.04 24.85
C SER A 147 3.09 11.83 24.19
N TYR A 148 3.26 10.71 23.51
CA TYR A 148 4.46 10.41 22.73
C TYR A 148 4.65 11.42 21.58
N LEU A 149 3.60 11.66 20.79
CA LEU A 149 3.65 12.61 19.67
C LEU A 149 3.99 14.04 20.13
N LYS A 150 3.43 14.49 21.25
CA LYS A 150 3.78 15.80 21.85
C LYS A 150 5.26 15.88 22.25
N LYS A 151 5.84 14.78 22.72
CA LYS A 151 7.25 14.72 23.14
C LYS A 151 8.23 14.78 21.95
N VAL A 152 7.89 14.11 20.83
CA VAL A 152 8.79 13.99 19.67
C VAL A 152 8.56 15.04 18.59
N SER A 153 7.45 15.78 18.63
CA SER A 153 7.14 16.82 17.66
C SER A 153 7.92 18.09 17.89
N SER A 154 8.38 18.72 16.81
CA SER A 154 8.98 20.06 16.82
C SER A 154 7.94 21.17 16.85
N SER A 155 6.74 20.91 16.36
CA SER A 155 5.61 21.84 16.38
C SER A 155 4.29 21.09 16.35
N VAL A 156 3.26 21.72 16.90
CA VAL A 156 1.88 21.24 16.90
C VAL A 156 1.00 22.34 16.32
N GLU A 157 0.22 22.01 15.30
CA GLU A 157 -0.74 22.90 14.66
C GLU A 157 -2.16 22.48 15.07
N ASP A 158 -2.98 23.41 15.57
CA ASP A 158 -4.41 23.19 15.68
C ASP A 158 -5.08 23.40 14.31
N TYR A 159 -5.71 22.37 13.79
CA TYR A 159 -6.51 22.45 12.57
C TYR A 159 -7.92 21.95 12.86
N ARG A 160 -8.86 22.88 12.98
CA ARG A 160 -10.29 22.60 13.26
C ARG A 160 -10.52 21.78 14.53
N GLY A 161 -9.74 22.05 15.57
CA GLY A 161 -9.81 21.36 16.87
C GLY A 161 -9.12 20.01 16.90
N PHE A 162 -8.19 19.76 15.97
CA PHE A 162 -7.32 18.57 15.95
C PHE A 162 -5.85 18.98 15.91
N ASP A 163 -5.08 18.38 16.78
CA ASP A 163 -3.63 18.56 16.83
C ASP A 163 -2.96 17.82 15.67
N ILE A 164 -2.26 18.54 14.79
CA ILE A 164 -1.36 17.97 13.76
C ILE A 164 0.07 18.12 14.30
N TYR A 165 0.71 17.00 14.54
CA TYR A 165 2.08 16.93 15.07
C TYR A 165 3.09 16.90 13.93
N SER A 166 4.07 17.81 13.94
CA SER A 166 5.17 17.85 12.95
C SER A 166 6.43 17.29 13.59
N ILE A 167 6.93 16.20 13.06
CA ILE A 167 8.09 15.44 13.57
C ILE A 167 9.20 15.54 12.53
N PRO A 168 10.40 16.07 12.89
CA PRO A 168 11.55 16.05 12.01
C PRO A 168 12.12 14.62 11.96
N LEU A 169 12.29 14.08 10.78
CA LEU A 169 12.85 12.76 10.55
C LEU A 169 13.74 12.78 9.30
N GLU A 170 15.03 12.51 9.43
CA GLU A 170 15.98 12.40 8.31
C GLU A 170 15.92 13.60 7.32
N GLY A 171 15.89 14.81 7.84
CA GLY A 171 15.82 16.04 7.03
C GLY A 171 14.45 16.30 6.39
N ARG A 172 13.42 15.52 6.77
CA ARG A 172 12.03 15.66 6.31
C ARG A 172 11.12 15.99 7.49
N THR A 173 9.95 16.51 7.19
CA THR A 173 8.89 16.70 8.18
C THR A 173 7.81 15.64 7.97
N VAL A 174 7.62 14.78 8.94
CA VAL A 174 6.50 13.84 9.02
C VAL A 174 5.39 14.48 9.83
N ARG A 175 4.19 14.56 9.27
CA ARG A 175 3.01 15.08 9.95
C ARG A 175 2.08 13.95 10.36
N VAL A 176 1.64 13.98 11.60
CA VAL A 176 0.78 12.94 12.19
C VAL A 176 -0.46 13.59 12.77
N VAL A 177 -1.63 12.99 12.53
CA VAL A 177 -2.90 13.42 13.12
C VAL A 177 -3.76 12.22 13.51
N MET A 178 -4.38 12.27 14.66
CA MET A 178 -5.40 11.30 15.08
C MET A 178 -6.71 11.60 14.32
N LEU A 179 -7.15 10.65 13.48
CA LEU A 179 -8.43 10.76 12.77
C LEU A 179 -9.60 10.33 13.64
N SER A 180 -9.38 9.32 14.49
CA SER A 180 -10.33 8.78 15.47
C SER A 180 -9.57 8.05 16.58
N TYR A 181 -10.29 7.48 17.54
CA TYR A 181 -9.70 6.73 18.64
C TYR A 181 -8.88 5.49 18.21
N ASN A 182 -9.11 4.99 17.00
CA ASN A 182 -8.46 3.79 16.47
C ASN A 182 -7.78 4.02 15.12
N SER A 183 -7.68 5.26 14.64
CA SER A 183 -7.08 5.55 13.34
C SER A 183 -6.21 6.81 13.37
N VAL A 184 -5.07 6.71 12.70
CA VAL A 184 -4.04 7.75 12.59
C VAL A 184 -3.72 7.96 11.11
N ALA A 185 -3.58 9.22 10.72
CA ALA A 185 -3.01 9.58 9.42
C ALA A 185 -1.60 10.13 9.60
N VAL A 186 -0.74 9.76 8.66
CA VAL A 186 0.66 10.18 8.59
C VAL A 186 0.97 10.65 7.18
N SER A 187 1.78 11.69 7.03
CA SER A 187 2.27 12.13 5.72
C SER A 187 3.61 12.82 5.82
N ASN A 188 4.55 12.45 4.95
CA ASN A 188 5.81 13.20 4.75
C ASN A 188 5.78 14.07 3.50
N HIS A 189 4.58 14.32 2.96
CA HIS A 189 4.42 15.24 1.83
C HIS A 189 4.78 16.68 2.24
N PRO A 190 5.54 17.46 1.43
CA PRO A 190 5.97 18.81 1.82
C PRO A 190 4.79 19.77 2.03
N ASN A 191 3.72 19.66 1.23
CA ASN A 191 2.53 20.48 1.40
C ASN A 191 1.68 19.99 2.59
N PRO A 192 1.46 20.83 3.63
CA PRO A 192 0.64 20.49 4.80
C PRO A 192 -0.84 20.28 4.46
N ASP A 193 -1.35 20.79 3.35
CA ASP A 193 -2.75 20.61 2.96
C ASP A 193 -3.09 19.15 2.64
N VAL A 194 -2.07 18.32 2.38
CA VAL A 194 -2.25 16.89 2.18
C VAL A 194 -2.81 16.22 3.44
N ILE A 195 -2.17 16.43 4.60
CA ILE A 195 -2.62 15.86 5.87
C ILE A 195 -3.94 16.49 6.35
N ARG A 196 -4.11 17.81 6.16
CA ARG A 196 -5.37 18.53 6.46
C ARG A 196 -6.52 17.95 5.62
N GLY A 197 -6.28 17.69 4.33
CA GLY A 197 -7.26 17.07 3.45
C GLY A 197 -7.61 15.63 3.84
N MET A 198 -6.70 14.86 4.42
CA MET A 198 -6.99 13.53 4.97
C MET A 198 -7.91 13.65 6.20
N LEU A 199 -7.66 14.59 7.08
CA LEU A 199 -8.52 14.88 8.22
C LEU A 199 -9.92 15.34 7.78
N ASP A 200 -10.02 16.26 6.81
CA ASP A 200 -11.32 16.72 6.28
C ASP A 200 -12.13 15.57 5.67
N ARG A 201 -11.48 14.64 4.95
CA ARG A 201 -12.13 13.44 4.42
C ARG A 201 -12.65 12.52 5.51
N SER A 202 -11.91 12.37 6.60
CA SER A 202 -12.35 11.54 7.73
C SER A 202 -13.66 12.03 8.35
N ARG A 203 -13.91 13.33 8.30
CA ARG A 203 -15.13 13.96 8.81
C ARG A 203 -16.33 13.88 7.86
N LYS A 204 -16.08 13.74 6.54
CA LYS A 204 -17.10 13.64 5.49
C LYS A 204 -17.43 12.20 5.09
N LEU A 205 -17.15 11.26 5.92
CA LEU A 205 -17.08 9.82 5.65
C LEU A 205 -18.35 9.12 5.21
N ALA A 206 -19.48 9.78 5.20
CA ALA A 206 -20.73 9.13 4.86
C ALA A 206 -20.82 8.64 3.40
N SER A 207 -19.95 9.12 2.50
CA SER A 207 -20.01 8.74 1.09
C SER A 207 -19.16 7.51 0.76
N PRO A 208 -19.75 6.37 0.38
CA PRO A 208 -19.02 5.20 -0.13
C PRO A 208 -18.33 5.49 -1.48
N PHE A 209 -18.65 6.63 -2.11
CA PHE A 209 -18.08 7.08 -3.38
C PHE A 209 -16.89 8.04 -3.19
N GLY A 210 -16.50 8.33 -1.95
CA GLY A 210 -15.36 9.18 -1.64
C GLY A 210 -14.02 8.56 -2.03
N GLY A 211 -12.96 9.36 -1.93
CA GLY A 211 -11.58 8.93 -2.17
C GLY A 211 -10.99 9.39 -3.51
N PRO A 212 -9.69 9.12 -3.71
CA PRO A 212 -8.93 9.54 -4.87
C PRO A 212 -9.47 8.98 -6.20
N SER A 213 -9.35 9.75 -7.29
CA SER A 213 -9.91 9.38 -8.60
C SER A 213 -9.30 8.10 -9.18
N LEU A 214 -7.96 7.94 -9.08
CA LEU A 214 -7.26 6.74 -9.54
C LEU A 214 -7.74 5.51 -8.77
N LEU A 215 -7.83 5.59 -7.45
CA LEU A 215 -8.33 4.51 -6.61
C LEU A 215 -9.77 4.15 -7.01
N ARG A 216 -10.69 5.11 -7.12
CA ARG A 216 -12.10 4.84 -7.48
C ARG A 216 -12.25 4.22 -8.86
N ARG A 217 -11.45 4.66 -9.84
CA ARG A 217 -11.49 4.15 -11.21
C ARG A 217 -11.10 2.68 -11.27
N PHE A 218 -10.00 2.30 -10.61
CA PHE A 218 -9.41 0.98 -10.74
C PHE A 218 -9.80 0.01 -9.61
N TYR A 219 -10.33 0.47 -8.49
CA TYR A 219 -10.77 -0.42 -7.41
C TYR A 219 -11.85 -1.41 -7.86
N ARG A 220 -12.68 -1.05 -8.84
CA ARG A 220 -13.68 -1.96 -9.43
C ARG A 220 -13.07 -3.18 -10.12
N LYS A 221 -11.76 -3.15 -10.39
CA LYS A 221 -11.00 -4.26 -10.97
C LYS A 221 -10.41 -5.18 -9.91
N VAL A 222 -10.36 -4.70 -8.66
CA VAL A 222 -9.93 -5.51 -7.51
C VAL A 222 -11.02 -6.54 -7.20
N PRO A 223 -10.70 -7.85 -7.15
CA PRO A 223 -11.66 -8.88 -6.80
C PRO A 223 -12.28 -8.65 -5.43
N LEU A 224 -13.54 -9.02 -5.28
CA LEU A 224 -14.24 -8.98 -3.99
C LEU A 224 -13.50 -9.85 -2.96
N ALA A 225 -13.52 -9.41 -1.69
CA ALA A 225 -12.85 -10.06 -0.57
C ALA A 225 -11.31 -10.13 -0.71
N SER A 226 -10.69 -9.25 -1.51
CA SER A 226 -9.25 -9.08 -1.48
C SER A 226 -8.79 -8.57 -0.12
N LEU A 227 -7.79 -9.23 0.46
CA LEU A 227 -7.18 -8.87 1.74
C LEU A 227 -6.13 -7.76 1.57
N SER A 228 -5.56 -7.68 0.39
CA SER A 228 -4.60 -6.65 0.00
C SER A 228 -4.81 -6.26 -1.44
N PHE A 229 -4.46 -5.03 -1.77
CA PHE A 229 -4.36 -4.59 -3.16
C PHE A 229 -3.33 -3.47 -3.30
N ALA A 230 -2.82 -3.33 -4.52
CA ALA A 230 -2.05 -2.18 -4.97
C ALA A 230 -2.62 -1.67 -6.30
N ILE A 231 -2.71 -0.36 -6.45
CA ILE A 231 -3.09 0.31 -7.70
C ILE A 231 -2.04 1.36 -7.96
N LEU A 232 -1.24 1.19 -9.02
CA LEU A 232 -0.05 1.99 -9.27
C LEU A 232 -0.08 2.53 -10.70
N ARG A 233 0.24 3.80 -10.87
CA ARG A 233 0.72 4.30 -12.17
C ARG A 233 2.15 3.83 -12.36
N VAL A 234 2.37 3.05 -13.39
CA VAL A 234 3.70 2.60 -13.77
C VAL A 234 4.21 3.51 -14.87
N GLN A 235 5.25 4.27 -14.56
CA GLN A 235 5.96 5.10 -15.51
C GLN A 235 7.40 4.59 -15.60
N PRO A 236 7.90 4.24 -16.79
CA PRO A 236 9.22 3.61 -16.95
C PRO A 236 10.36 4.41 -16.29
N ASN A 237 10.27 5.74 -16.34
CA ASN A 237 11.32 6.64 -15.85
C ASN A 237 11.25 6.91 -14.32
N GLU A 238 10.14 6.60 -13.65
CA GLU A 238 9.92 6.96 -12.24
C GLU A 238 10.07 5.77 -11.29
N MET A 239 9.84 4.55 -11.77
CA MET A 239 9.92 3.36 -10.91
C MET A 239 11.35 2.99 -10.50
N SER A 240 12.37 3.53 -11.15
CA SER A 240 13.76 3.38 -10.73
C SER A 240 14.07 4.06 -9.38
N SER A 241 13.25 5.04 -8.98
CA SER A 241 13.41 5.76 -7.70
C SER A 241 12.81 5.01 -6.49
N LEU A 242 11.99 3.99 -6.71
CA LEU A 242 11.51 3.10 -5.66
C LEU A 242 12.58 2.03 -5.40
N ASN A 243 13.41 2.25 -4.38
CA ASN A 243 14.49 1.33 -3.99
C ASN A 243 13.99 -0.12 -3.93
N GLY A 244 14.58 -1.00 -4.75
CA GLY A 244 14.21 -2.41 -4.87
C GLY A 244 13.20 -2.75 -5.97
N MET A 245 12.55 -1.78 -6.62
CA MET A 245 11.58 -2.01 -7.70
C MET A 245 12.15 -1.67 -9.09
N GLY A 246 13.44 -1.38 -9.22
CA GLY A 246 14.08 -0.96 -10.49
C GLY A 246 13.89 -1.91 -11.66
N SER A 247 13.66 -3.20 -11.40
CA SER A 247 13.43 -4.20 -12.46
C SER A 247 12.05 -4.07 -13.14
N TRP A 248 11.12 -3.33 -12.55
CA TRP A 248 9.77 -3.17 -13.13
C TRP A 248 9.78 -2.32 -14.39
N SER A 249 10.72 -1.36 -14.51
CA SER A 249 10.89 -0.56 -15.72
C SER A 249 11.20 -1.41 -16.96
N LEU A 250 11.84 -2.56 -16.78
CA LEU A 250 12.12 -3.51 -17.86
C LEU A 250 10.86 -4.18 -18.40
N LEU A 251 9.87 -4.41 -17.55
CA LEU A 251 8.60 -5.03 -17.94
C LEU A 251 7.68 -4.06 -18.68
N PHE A 252 7.71 -2.78 -18.31
CA PHE A 252 6.80 -1.77 -18.83
C PHE A 252 7.49 -0.84 -19.82
N PRO A 253 7.37 -1.05 -21.15
CA PRO A 253 7.97 -0.18 -22.15
C PRO A 253 7.28 1.18 -22.25
N ARG A 254 6.02 1.27 -21.82
CA ARG A 254 5.18 2.47 -21.82
C ARG A 254 4.41 2.62 -20.51
N PRO A 255 3.87 3.84 -20.23
CA PRO A 255 3.03 4.05 -19.08
C PRO A 255 1.85 3.08 -19.04
N ALA A 256 1.53 2.57 -17.85
CA ALA A 256 0.42 1.66 -17.62
C ALA A 256 -0.15 1.88 -16.21
N VAL A 257 -1.30 1.26 -15.90
CA VAL A 257 -1.79 1.16 -14.53
C VAL A 257 -1.78 -0.30 -14.12
N ALA A 258 -0.99 -0.60 -13.10
CA ALA A 258 -0.95 -1.93 -12.50
C ALA A 258 -1.96 -2.03 -11.36
N VAL A 259 -2.77 -3.08 -11.37
CA VAL A 259 -3.69 -3.46 -10.29
C VAL A 259 -3.27 -4.83 -9.79
N ILE A 260 -2.77 -4.88 -8.56
CA ILE A 260 -2.34 -6.12 -7.92
C ILE A 260 -3.31 -6.40 -6.79
N SER A 261 -3.72 -7.64 -6.61
CA SER A 261 -4.65 -8.05 -5.55
C SER A 261 -4.29 -9.40 -4.97
N GLY A 262 -4.46 -9.51 -3.66
CA GLY A 262 -4.28 -10.75 -2.92
C GLY A 262 -5.57 -11.13 -2.18
N ARG A 263 -6.01 -12.36 -2.36
CA ARG A 263 -7.18 -12.92 -1.66
C ARG A 263 -6.88 -14.30 -1.12
N PHE A 264 -7.43 -14.61 0.04
CA PHE A 264 -7.34 -15.94 0.60
C PHE A 264 -8.66 -16.69 0.38
N LEU A 265 -8.59 -17.85 -0.23
CA LEU A 265 -9.70 -18.80 -0.34
C LEU A 265 -9.33 -20.08 0.42
N ARG A 266 -8.72 -21.06 -0.24
CA ARG A 266 -8.06 -22.23 0.38
C ARG A 266 -6.55 -22.06 0.38
N ALA A 267 -6.04 -21.24 -0.53
CA ALA A 267 -4.67 -20.78 -0.65
C ALA A 267 -4.68 -19.27 -0.89
N PHE A 268 -3.52 -18.62 -0.83
CA PHE A 268 -3.42 -17.20 -1.13
C PHE A 268 -3.27 -17.04 -2.65
N HIS A 269 -4.29 -16.43 -3.27
CA HIS A 269 -4.33 -16.16 -4.71
C HIS A 269 -3.87 -14.73 -4.97
N LEU A 270 -2.85 -14.62 -5.80
CA LEU A 270 -2.30 -13.36 -6.28
C LEU A 270 -2.76 -13.13 -7.72
N ARG A 271 -3.21 -11.90 -8.03
CA ARG A 271 -3.57 -11.48 -9.38
C ARG A 271 -3.02 -10.09 -9.61
N ALA A 272 -2.24 -9.93 -10.67
CA ALA A 272 -1.75 -8.65 -11.15
C ALA A 272 -2.28 -8.41 -12.56
N GLU A 273 -2.85 -7.23 -12.81
CA GLU A 273 -3.32 -6.81 -14.13
C GLU A 273 -2.64 -5.48 -14.49
N ALA A 274 -2.01 -5.43 -15.65
CA ALA A 274 -1.49 -4.20 -16.22
C ALA A 274 -2.47 -3.71 -17.28
N PHE A 275 -3.05 -2.54 -17.06
CA PHE A 275 -3.94 -1.85 -17.99
C PHE A 275 -3.09 -0.91 -18.85
N THR A 276 -3.10 -1.12 -20.13
CA THR A 276 -2.32 -0.35 -21.13
C THR A 276 -3.24 0.41 -22.08
N ASP A 277 -2.68 1.28 -22.89
CA ASP A 277 -3.44 2.06 -23.88
C ASP A 277 -3.68 1.29 -25.19
N SER A 278 -2.98 0.14 -25.40
CA SER A 278 -3.11 -0.66 -26.62
C SER A 278 -2.88 -2.15 -26.37
N GLU A 279 -3.48 -3.00 -27.21
CA GLU A 279 -3.23 -4.45 -27.21
C GLU A 279 -1.77 -4.80 -27.51
N ALA A 280 -1.08 -4.00 -28.31
CA ALA A 280 0.34 -4.18 -28.62
C ALA A 280 1.21 -3.98 -27.38
N ASP A 281 0.92 -2.98 -26.55
CA ASP A 281 1.63 -2.73 -25.29
C ASP A 281 1.34 -3.86 -24.28
N ALA A 282 0.09 -4.32 -24.20
CA ALA A 282 -0.28 -5.46 -23.36
C ALA A 282 0.47 -6.72 -23.76
N ARG A 283 0.57 -6.99 -25.06
CA ARG A 283 1.33 -8.12 -25.62
C ARG A 283 2.80 -8.01 -25.27
N ALA A 284 3.42 -6.84 -25.44
CA ALA A 284 4.83 -6.63 -25.11
C ALA A 284 5.13 -6.90 -23.62
N ILE A 285 4.23 -6.50 -22.71
CA ILE A 285 4.35 -6.81 -21.28
C ILE A 285 4.20 -8.32 -21.03
N THR A 286 3.21 -8.95 -21.67
CA THR A 286 2.95 -10.40 -21.54
C THR A 286 4.15 -11.21 -22.01
N ASP A 287 4.72 -10.89 -23.17
CA ASP A 287 5.87 -11.60 -23.75
C ASP A 287 7.11 -11.44 -22.86
N LYS A 288 7.38 -10.24 -22.36
CA LYS A 288 8.49 -10.00 -21.44
C LYS A 288 8.32 -10.74 -20.12
N ALA A 289 7.12 -10.73 -19.53
CA ALA A 289 6.83 -11.44 -18.31
C ALA A 289 6.95 -12.98 -18.50
N ALA A 290 6.48 -13.51 -19.63
CA ALA A 290 6.61 -14.91 -19.99
C ALA A 290 8.08 -15.30 -20.21
N ALA A 291 8.87 -14.45 -20.89
CA ALA A 291 10.30 -14.67 -21.07
C ALA A 291 11.06 -14.70 -19.72
N PHE A 292 10.74 -13.78 -18.84
CA PHE A 292 11.31 -13.74 -17.50
C PHE A 292 10.97 -15.01 -16.69
N LEU A 293 9.72 -15.45 -16.71
CA LEU A 293 9.31 -16.70 -16.04
C LEU A 293 10.00 -17.93 -16.62
N ASN A 294 10.16 -18.00 -17.94
CA ASN A 294 10.86 -19.09 -18.59
C ASN A 294 12.35 -19.11 -18.22
N LEU A 295 12.99 -17.94 -18.17
CA LEU A 295 14.37 -17.82 -17.72
C LEU A 295 14.53 -18.34 -16.27
N PHE A 296 13.60 -17.96 -15.39
CA PHE A 296 13.61 -18.37 -13.99
C PHE A 296 13.45 -19.89 -13.84
N ARG A 297 12.49 -20.51 -14.58
CA ARG A 297 12.29 -21.96 -14.60
C ARG A 297 13.51 -22.70 -15.16
N THR A 298 14.17 -22.14 -16.16
CA THR A 298 15.39 -22.74 -16.73
C THR A 298 16.55 -22.65 -15.73
N ALA A 299 16.71 -21.53 -15.04
CA ALA A 299 17.74 -21.37 -14.01
C ALA A 299 17.52 -22.33 -12.84
N GLU A 300 16.28 -22.53 -12.38
CA GLU A 300 15.93 -23.51 -11.35
C GLU A 300 16.31 -24.95 -11.77
N SER A 301 16.00 -25.32 -13.02
CA SER A 301 16.36 -26.64 -13.55
C SER A 301 17.86 -26.85 -13.75
N SER A 302 18.64 -25.77 -13.94
CA SER A 302 20.08 -25.82 -14.19
C SER A 302 20.92 -25.90 -12.92
N VAL A 303 20.43 -25.36 -11.80
CA VAL A 303 21.09 -25.38 -10.48
C VAL A 303 20.82 -26.71 -9.76
N GLY A 304 20.76 -27.80 -10.47
CA GLY A 304 20.46 -29.15 -10.03
C GLY A 304 20.76 -29.49 -8.57
N THR A 305 19.72 -29.93 -7.84
CA THR A 305 19.80 -30.87 -6.71
C THR A 305 20.35 -30.36 -5.36
N GLN A 306 20.07 -29.16 -4.94
CA GLN A 306 19.85 -28.97 -3.51
C GLN A 306 18.34 -28.74 -3.33
N GLU A 307 17.75 -29.46 -2.36
CA GLU A 307 16.31 -29.56 -2.10
C GLU A 307 15.57 -28.24 -2.30
N THR A 308 15.11 -28.01 -3.53
CA THR A 308 14.24 -26.86 -3.80
C THR A 308 12.98 -27.10 -3.01
N ASP A 309 12.69 -26.21 -2.09
CA ASP A 309 11.52 -26.27 -1.24
C ASP A 309 10.26 -26.52 -2.10
N ALA A 310 9.52 -27.57 -1.79
CA ALA A 310 8.32 -27.96 -2.52
C ALA A 310 7.30 -26.83 -2.63
N ASP A 311 7.19 -25.95 -1.60
CA ASP A 311 6.29 -24.80 -1.60
C ASP A 311 6.77 -23.71 -2.58
N VAL A 312 8.08 -23.48 -2.67
CA VAL A 312 8.69 -22.55 -3.64
C VAL A 312 8.43 -23.02 -5.05
N LYS A 313 8.68 -24.30 -5.33
CA LYS A 313 8.39 -24.91 -6.63
C LYS A 313 6.92 -24.81 -6.99
N ALA A 314 6.01 -25.19 -6.08
CA ALA A 314 4.58 -25.10 -6.30
C ALA A 314 4.10 -23.67 -6.59
N PHE A 315 4.72 -22.67 -5.94
CA PHE A 315 4.44 -21.25 -6.23
C PHE A 315 4.84 -20.91 -7.68
N PHE A 316 6.07 -21.22 -8.10
CA PHE A 316 6.55 -20.91 -9.46
C PHE A 316 5.79 -21.66 -10.55
N ASP A 317 5.43 -22.91 -10.30
CA ASP A 317 4.61 -23.73 -11.23
C ASP A 317 3.18 -23.15 -11.39
N SER A 318 2.67 -22.47 -10.37
CA SER A 318 1.35 -21.84 -10.40
C SER A 318 1.30 -20.52 -11.18
N LEU A 319 2.46 -19.91 -11.48
CA LEU A 319 2.54 -18.63 -12.19
C LEU A 319 2.06 -18.79 -13.64
N LYS A 320 1.04 -18.00 -14.00
CA LYS A 320 0.50 -17.93 -15.36
C LYS A 320 0.47 -16.48 -15.83
N VAL A 321 0.86 -16.27 -17.07
CA VAL A 321 0.80 -14.97 -17.73
C VAL A 321 -0.08 -15.11 -18.96
N GLU A 322 -1.07 -14.22 -19.07
CA GLU A 322 -2.08 -14.25 -20.15
C GLU A 322 -2.31 -12.80 -20.64
N GLN A 323 -2.62 -12.65 -21.93
CA GLN A 323 -3.12 -11.39 -22.48
C GLN A 323 -4.64 -11.45 -22.63
N SER A 324 -5.33 -10.35 -22.32
CA SER A 324 -6.76 -10.20 -22.55
C SER A 324 -7.07 -8.78 -23.04
N GLY A 325 -7.13 -8.60 -24.37
CA GLY A 325 -7.28 -7.30 -25.02
C GLY A 325 -6.11 -6.39 -24.67
N ASP A 326 -6.41 -5.22 -24.12
CA ASP A 326 -5.47 -4.19 -23.67
C ASP A 326 -4.83 -4.46 -22.29
N ARG A 327 -4.89 -5.73 -21.79
CA ARG A 327 -4.41 -6.08 -20.47
C ARG A 327 -3.45 -7.26 -20.50
N ALA A 328 -2.34 -7.14 -19.75
CA ALA A 328 -1.51 -8.26 -19.36
C ALA A 328 -1.93 -8.73 -17.96
N ILE A 329 -2.14 -10.02 -17.77
CA ILE A 329 -2.65 -10.61 -16.55
C ILE A 329 -1.66 -11.66 -16.05
N LEU A 330 -1.19 -11.52 -14.82
CA LEU A 330 -0.40 -12.52 -14.12
C LEU A 330 -1.22 -13.05 -12.95
N THR A 331 -1.28 -14.36 -12.82
CA THR A 331 -1.91 -15.04 -11.68
C THR A 331 -0.95 -16.00 -11.03
N ALA A 332 -1.04 -16.13 -9.70
CA ALA A 332 -0.27 -17.07 -8.92
C ALA A 332 -1.08 -17.61 -7.75
N VAL A 333 -0.74 -18.82 -7.31
CA VAL A 333 -1.25 -19.41 -6.09
C VAL A 333 -0.08 -19.62 -5.13
N VAL A 334 -0.14 -18.95 -4.00
CA VAL A 334 0.91 -19.03 -2.96
C VAL A 334 0.52 -20.15 -1.98
N PRO A 335 1.30 -21.22 -1.86
CA PRO A 335 1.03 -22.28 -0.91
C PRO A 335 1.04 -21.78 0.53
N PRO A 336 0.22 -22.34 1.44
CA PRO A 336 0.21 -21.93 2.84
C PRO A 336 1.56 -22.08 3.55
N GLY A 337 2.36 -23.08 3.18
CA GLY A 337 3.70 -23.30 3.73
C GLY A 337 4.65 -22.16 3.36
N PHE A 338 4.61 -21.72 2.10
CA PHE A 338 5.39 -20.55 1.65
C PHE A 338 5.00 -19.29 2.41
N VAL A 339 3.69 -19.01 2.58
CA VAL A 339 3.21 -17.87 3.35
C VAL A 339 3.73 -17.93 4.79
N ARG A 340 3.68 -19.09 5.43
CA ARG A 340 4.22 -19.27 6.79
C ARG A 340 5.71 -18.97 6.85
N LYS A 341 6.51 -19.48 5.92
CA LYS A 341 7.96 -19.23 5.88
C LYS A 341 8.26 -17.74 5.77
N VAL A 342 7.68 -17.06 4.78
CA VAL A 342 7.87 -15.61 4.59
C VAL A 342 7.45 -14.80 5.84
N LEU A 343 6.39 -15.22 6.52
CA LEU A 343 5.92 -14.53 7.72
C LEU A 343 6.69 -14.87 9.00
N THR A 344 7.42 -16.01 9.03
CA THR A 344 8.17 -16.45 10.21
C THR A 344 9.67 -16.22 10.11
N GLU A 345 10.20 -16.10 8.90
CA GLU A 345 11.58 -15.68 8.71
C GLU A 345 11.73 -14.22 9.15
N ALA A 346 12.51 -14.03 10.23
CA ALA A 346 12.91 -12.70 10.63
C ALA A 346 13.65 -12.03 9.45
N PRO A 347 13.43 -10.70 9.23
CA PRO A 347 14.23 -9.98 8.26
C PRO A 347 15.72 -10.30 8.52
N PRO A 348 16.54 -10.51 7.47
CA PRO A 348 17.97 -10.71 7.66
C PRO A 348 18.47 -9.55 8.52
N GLU A 349 19.20 -9.89 9.56
CA GLU A 349 19.85 -8.91 10.41
C GLU A 349 20.62 -7.98 9.48
N ALA A 350 20.27 -6.69 9.47
CA ALA A 350 21.03 -5.72 8.70
C ALA A 350 22.46 -5.85 9.18
N VAL A 351 23.33 -6.36 8.33
CA VAL A 351 24.77 -6.42 8.62
C VAL A 351 25.16 -4.96 8.88
N ALA A 352 25.40 -4.65 10.15
CA ALA A 352 25.88 -3.34 10.52
C ALA A 352 27.12 -3.09 9.63
N PRO A 353 27.19 -1.95 8.92
CA PRO A 353 28.38 -1.65 8.14
C PRO A 353 29.57 -1.82 9.06
N GLU A 354 30.50 -2.70 8.68
CA GLU A 354 31.71 -2.95 9.41
C GLU A 354 32.34 -1.59 9.72
N PRO A 355 32.58 -1.24 10.99
CA PRO A 355 33.15 0.07 11.33
C PRO A 355 34.38 0.26 10.47
N PRO A 356 34.56 1.43 9.81
CA PRO A 356 35.74 1.65 8.96
C PRO A 356 36.97 1.27 9.73
N ALA A 357 37.76 0.36 9.16
CA ALA A 357 38.96 -0.15 9.78
C ALA A 357 39.76 1.04 10.34
N ALA A 358 39.98 1.05 11.64
CA ALA A 358 40.74 2.12 12.30
C ALA A 358 42.01 2.36 11.47
N PRO A 359 42.37 3.63 11.16
CA PRO A 359 43.55 3.91 10.38
C PRO A 359 44.72 3.21 11.05
N ALA A 360 45.42 2.37 10.29
CA ALA A 360 46.58 1.60 10.79
C ALA A 360 47.48 2.59 11.50
N THR A 361 47.68 2.40 12.79
CA THR A 361 48.65 3.15 13.60
C THR A 361 49.98 3.07 12.87
N PRO A 362 50.67 4.18 12.54
CA PRO A 362 51.95 4.12 11.88
C PRO A 362 52.89 3.27 12.73
N ALA A 363 53.45 2.22 12.13
CA ALA A 363 54.42 1.37 12.81
C ALA A 363 55.53 2.24 13.38
N ALA A 364 55.75 2.16 14.70
CA ALA A 364 56.85 2.82 15.38
C ALA A 364 58.15 2.51 14.64
N PRO A 365 59.09 3.51 14.49
CA PRO A 365 60.37 3.28 13.82
C PRO A 365 61.12 2.16 14.56
N LYS A 366 61.51 1.12 13.84
CA LYS A 366 62.39 0.08 14.38
C LYS A 366 63.70 0.74 14.83
N GLU A 367 63.89 0.78 16.12
CA GLU A 367 65.20 1.16 16.78
C GLU A 367 66.28 0.29 16.18
N SER A 368 67.22 0.94 15.47
CA SER A 368 68.39 0.29 14.85
C SER A 368 69.23 -0.30 15.91
N ALA A 369 69.43 -1.61 15.86
CA ALA A 369 70.40 -2.34 16.75
C ALA A 369 71.80 -1.74 16.67
N PRO A 370 72.51 -1.60 17.79
CA PRO A 370 73.88 -1.06 17.81
C PRO A 370 74.93 -2.00 17.12
N ALA A 371 75.72 -1.41 16.25
CA ALA A 371 76.78 -2.11 15.51
C ALA A 371 77.80 -2.86 16.45
N PRO A 372 78.28 -4.06 16.09
CA PRO A 372 79.21 -4.82 16.91
C PRO A 372 80.58 -4.13 16.94
N LYS A 373 81.05 -3.88 18.16
CA LYS A 373 82.41 -3.33 18.45
C LYS A 373 83.49 -4.24 17.88
N GLY A 374 84.35 -3.67 17.02
CA GLY A 374 85.45 -4.30 16.37
C GLY A 374 86.44 -4.90 17.38
N ARG A 375 86.82 -6.13 17.16
CA ARG A 375 87.83 -6.94 17.91
C ARG A 375 89.18 -6.42 17.57
N ARG A 376 89.94 -5.77 18.54
CA ARG A 376 91.34 -5.38 18.45
C ARG A 376 92.20 -6.64 18.36
N LYS A 377 93.04 -6.72 17.32
CA LYS A 377 94.17 -7.71 17.25
C LYS A 377 95.24 -7.37 18.22
N PRO A 378 95.88 -8.37 18.89
CA PRO A 378 97.07 -8.13 19.72
C PRO A 378 98.30 -7.88 18.88
N ARG A 379 99.11 -6.87 19.28
CA ARG A 379 100.43 -6.60 18.77
C ARG A 379 101.46 -7.58 19.45
N THR A 380 102.21 -8.26 18.67
CA THR A 380 103.38 -9.04 19.10
C THR A 380 104.59 -8.10 19.24
N PRO A 381 105.45 -8.25 20.27
CA PRO A 381 106.65 -7.48 20.42
C PRO A 381 107.88 -8.18 19.79
N ALA A 382 108.78 -7.44 19.21
CA ALA A 382 110.22 -7.63 19.19
C ALA A 382 110.92 -6.34 18.87
#